data_b404f063178f4d1558bf55e42824ec55
#
_entry.id   b404f063178f4d1558bf55e42824ec55
#
_cell.length_a   1.000
_cell.length_b   1.000
_cell.length_c   1.000
_cell.angle_alpha   90.00
_cell.angle_beta   90.00
_cell.angle_gamma   90.00
#
_symmetry.space_group_name_H-M   'P 1'
#
loop_
_entity.id
_entity.type
_entity.pdbx_description
1 polymer ?
#
loop_
_entity_poly.entity_id
_entity_poly.type
_entity_poly.pdbx_seq_one_letter_code
_entity_poly.pdbx_strand_id
1 'polypeptide(L)'
;MNKEAAYWITLAHIPGWGYAKINTLIVRFSQEQNISIGEFFDLPETEWQRLYALEPKDIEELNAAKADLPNNAFLAEQLENEGYELIPVTSPEYSQTLKANLKTNHAPALLYVKGNKQILQEKSVAIVGSRNASEVSLEFTDHIAQKATKDFKVVVSGFAKGVDKQALDAAIKYTGQSIIVLPQGIMTFSTGFKTYYKQIVDGDVLIVSVFHPRAPWKAELAMARNPIIYALADEIYVAESSETGGTWSGVIDGLRKKRKIYVRKPEPTEENANDLLIEKGAVAVDIQGNEILDESALLVKEQDAEFEKKILELLKSGEYTTKDILKRLDMNWSESRLRDFLKAQKGIETIIKKPLRYTGKQQTLFD
;
A
#
# COMPACT_ATOMS: atom_id res chain seq x y z
N MET A 1 2.03 -17.57 25.53
CA MET A 1 2.55 -16.19 25.73
C MET A 1 3.73 -15.96 24.79
N ASN A 2 3.59 -15.04 23.86
CA ASN A 2 4.72 -14.65 23.01
C ASN A 2 5.72 -13.86 23.89
N LYS A 3 6.81 -14.52 24.31
CA LYS A 3 7.82 -13.95 25.20
C LYS A 3 8.44 -12.65 24.67
N GLU A 4 8.31 -12.42 23.36
CA GLU A 4 8.86 -11.24 22.70
C GLU A 4 7.87 -10.09 22.53
N ALA A 5 6.57 -10.29 22.84
CA ALA A 5 5.53 -9.28 22.63
C ALA A 5 5.86 -7.92 23.29
N ALA A 6 6.40 -7.94 24.52
CA ALA A 6 6.81 -6.73 25.22
C ALA A 6 7.89 -5.96 24.46
N TYR A 7 8.89 -6.66 23.94
CA TYR A 7 9.98 -6.06 23.16
C TYR A 7 9.48 -5.46 21.86
N TRP A 8 8.56 -6.16 21.16
CA TRP A 8 7.96 -5.63 19.93
C TRP A 8 7.12 -4.38 20.17
N ILE A 9 6.31 -4.35 21.25
CA ILE A 9 5.56 -3.15 21.67
C ILE A 9 6.54 -2.02 21.96
N THR A 10 7.59 -2.30 22.72
CA THR A 10 8.60 -1.32 23.11
C THR A 10 9.28 -0.72 21.87
N LEU A 11 9.80 -1.55 20.96
CA LEU A 11 10.51 -1.09 19.76
C LEU A 11 9.60 -0.31 18.82
N ALA A 12 8.37 -0.79 18.60
CA ALA A 12 7.43 -0.18 17.66
C ALA A 12 6.97 1.23 18.07
N HIS A 13 7.11 1.59 19.35
CA HIS A 13 6.58 2.83 19.91
C HIS A 13 7.62 3.72 20.59
N ILE A 14 8.91 3.56 20.26
CA ILE A 14 9.95 4.48 20.73
C ILE A 14 9.61 5.89 20.24
N PRO A 15 9.47 6.87 21.14
CA PRO A 15 9.13 8.24 20.77
C PRO A 15 10.15 8.83 19.79
N GLY A 16 9.66 9.45 18.72
CA GLY A 16 10.51 10.07 17.71
C GLY A 16 11.12 9.11 16.67
N TRP A 17 10.98 7.79 16.84
CA TRP A 17 11.47 6.83 15.86
C TRP A 17 10.42 6.54 14.79
N GLY A 18 10.74 6.85 13.53
CA GLY A 18 9.89 6.50 12.40
C GLY A 18 10.13 5.07 11.90
N TYR A 19 9.21 4.56 11.10
CA TYR A 19 9.27 3.20 10.55
C TYR A 19 10.59 2.87 9.86
N ALA A 20 11.16 3.81 9.08
CA ALA A 20 12.42 3.59 8.39
C ALA A 20 13.57 3.23 9.36
N LYS A 21 13.70 3.98 10.46
CA LYS A 21 14.74 3.74 11.47
C LYS A 21 14.53 2.41 12.18
N ILE A 22 13.29 2.15 12.63
CA ILE A 22 12.94 0.91 13.32
C ILE A 22 13.19 -0.30 12.40
N ASN A 23 12.71 -0.25 11.16
CA ASN A 23 12.87 -1.37 10.23
C ASN A 23 14.31 -1.60 9.79
N THR A 24 15.12 -0.53 9.65
CA THR A 24 16.56 -0.69 9.39
C THR A 24 17.23 -1.43 10.55
N LEU A 25 16.86 -1.13 11.78
CA LEU A 25 17.36 -1.82 12.96
C LEU A 25 16.91 -3.29 12.98
N ILE A 26 15.61 -3.55 12.69
CA ILE A 26 15.06 -4.90 12.60
C ILE A 26 15.83 -5.74 11.56
N VAL A 27 16.07 -5.21 10.37
CA VAL A 27 16.84 -5.92 9.32
C VAL A 27 18.23 -6.28 9.84
N ARG A 28 18.91 -5.35 10.50
CA ARG A 28 20.26 -5.58 11.03
C ARG A 28 20.27 -6.69 12.07
N PHE A 29 19.43 -6.63 13.13
CA PHE A 29 19.49 -7.66 14.15
C PHE A 29 18.91 -9.00 13.68
N SER A 30 17.79 -9.01 12.95
CA SER A 30 17.11 -10.27 12.61
C SER A 30 17.68 -10.98 11.37
N GLN A 31 18.18 -10.23 10.35
CA GLN A 31 18.66 -10.82 9.10
C GLN A 31 20.17 -10.82 8.99
N GLU A 32 20.86 -9.73 9.41
CA GLU A 32 22.32 -9.65 9.27
C GLU A 32 23.03 -10.31 10.45
N GLN A 33 22.54 -10.12 11.69
CA GLN A 33 23.11 -10.70 12.92
C GLN A 33 22.43 -12.01 13.33
N ASN A 34 21.24 -12.30 12.78
CA ASN A 34 20.43 -13.49 13.09
C ASN A 34 20.17 -13.69 14.59
N ILE A 35 19.86 -12.60 15.27
CA ILE A 35 19.47 -12.60 16.70
C ILE A 35 18.00 -12.21 16.85
N SER A 36 17.39 -12.67 17.93
CA SER A 36 16.03 -12.30 18.33
C SER A 36 15.95 -10.86 18.81
N ILE A 37 14.74 -10.32 18.90
CA ILE A 37 14.53 -8.97 19.48
C ILE A 37 14.91 -8.94 20.96
N GLY A 38 14.68 -10.03 21.71
CA GLY A 38 15.08 -10.13 23.11
C GLY A 38 16.61 -10.02 23.25
N GLU A 39 17.35 -10.82 22.48
CA GLU A 39 18.82 -10.77 22.46
C GLU A 39 19.34 -9.38 22.05
N PHE A 40 18.68 -8.72 21.09
CA PHE A 40 19.02 -7.34 20.72
C PHE A 40 18.89 -6.38 21.92
N PHE A 41 17.80 -6.46 22.69
CA PHE A 41 17.61 -5.62 23.87
C PHE A 41 18.56 -5.97 25.04
N ASP A 42 19.10 -7.20 25.06
CA ASP A 42 20.07 -7.63 26.08
C ASP A 42 21.51 -7.23 25.76
N LEU A 43 21.78 -6.72 24.56
CA LEU A 43 23.09 -6.22 24.19
C LEU A 43 23.51 -5.02 25.04
N PRO A 44 24.81 -4.88 25.36
CA PRO A 44 25.34 -3.68 26.00
C PRO A 44 25.37 -2.51 25.02
N GLU A 45 25.36 -1.28 25.53
CA GLU A 45 25.37 -0.05 24.74
C GLU A 45 26.53 0.03 23.73
N THR A 46 27.71 -0.49 24.09
CA THR A 46 28.88 -0.56 23.22
C THR A 46 28.64 -1.39 21.96
N GLU A 47 27.82 -2.46 22.06
CA GLU A 47 27.44 -3.28 20.91
C GLU A 47 26.36 -2.60 20.08
N TRP A 48 25.40 -1.89 20.68
CA TRP A 48 24.44 -1.08 19.94
C TRP A 48 25.15 0.02 19.12
N GLN A 49 26.17 0.65 19.67
CA GLN A 49 26.98 1.63 18.94
C GLN A 49 27.80 0.97 17.83
N ARG A 50 28.47 -0.13 18.13
CA ARG A 50 29.42 -0.79 17.23
C ARG A 50 28.73 -1.53 16.08
N LEU A 51 27.67 -2.33 16.35
CA LEU A 51 27.01 -3.20 15.36
C LEU A 51 25.89 -2.48 14.63
N TYR A 52 25.19 -1.56 15.29
CA TYR A 52 24.00 -0.92 14.71
C TYR A 52 24.21 0.54 14.38
N ALA A 53 25.39 1.11 14.68
CA ALA A 53 25.74 2.52 14.47
C ALA A 53 24.71 3.47 15.12
N LEU A 54 24.21 3.12 16.32
CA LEU A 54 23.30 3.99 17.06
C LEU A 54 24.10 5.16 17.67
N GLU A 55 23.57 6.36 17.45
CA GLU A 55 24.10 7.58 18.04
C GLU A 55 23.83 7.63 19.56
N PRO A 56 24.59 8.39 20.35
CA PRO A 56 24.38 8.49 21.80
C PRO A 56 22.94 8.82 22.19
N LYS A 57 22.27 9.71 21.44
CA LYS A 57 20.86 10.02 21.64
C LYS A 57 19.95 8.81 21.42
N ASP A 58 20.22 8.01 20.41
CA ASP A 58 19.44 6.80 20.09
C ASP A 58 19.58 5.77 21.21
N ILE A 59 20.78 5.64 21.79
CA ILE A 59 21.06 4.75 22.91
C ILE A 59 20.30 5.22 24.16
N GLU A 60 20.28 6.52 24.43
CA GLU A 60 19.48 7.08 25.54
C GLU A 60 17.98 6.79 25.37
N GLU A 61 17.43 7.04 24.18
CA GLU A 61 16.02 6.76 23.84
C GLU A 61 15.70 5.25 23.95
N LEU A 62 16.61 4.39 23.51
CA LEU A 62 16.45 2.93 23.61
C LEU A 62 16.52 2.43 25.05
N ASN A 63 17.42 2.98 25.87
CA ASN A 63 17.50 2.67 27.31
C ASN A 63 16.23 3.12 28.04
N ALA A 64 15.71 4.31 27.72
CA ALA A 64 14.45 4.79 28.29
C ALA A 64 13.30 3.85 27.90
N ALA A 65 13.24 3.42 26.66
CA ALA A 65 12.25 2.45 26.18
C ALA A 65 12.42 1.07 26.87
N LYS A 66 13.66 0.60 27.03
CA LYS A 66 13.98 -0.65 27.74
C LYS A 66 13.52 -0.61 29.21
N ALA A 67 13.61 0.53 29.87
CA ALA A 67 13.13 0.71 31.24
C ALA A 67 11.59 0.54 31.35
N ASP A 68 10.84 0.75 30.27
CA ASP A 68 9.38 0.58 30.20
C ASP A 68 8.93 -0.86 29.85
N LEU A 69 9.86 -1.78 29.61
CA LEU A 69 9.57 -3.19 29.29
C LEU A 69 8.60 -3.87 30.29
N PRO A 70 8.68 -3.67 31.62
CA PRO A 70 7.71 -4.27 32.53
C PRO A 70 6.27 -3.83 32.27
N ASN A 71 6.05 -2.54 31.96
CA ASN A 71 4.73 -2.00 31.62
C ASN A 71 4.22 -2.58 30.29
N ASN A 72 5.11 -2.72 29.30
CA ASN A 72 4.78 -3.33 28.02
C ASN A 72 4.55 -4.83 28.13
N ALA A 73 5.19 -5.53 29.08
CA ALA A 73 4.90 -6.93 29.38
C ALA A 73 3.48 -7.10 29.94
N PHE A 74 3.09 -6.24 30.88
CA PHE A 74 1.72 -6.22 31.42
C PHE A 74 0.70 -5.89 30.32
N LEU A 75 1.00 -4.93 29.43
CA LEU A 75 0.15 -4.60 28.30
C LEU A 75 0.02 -5.78 27.32
N ALA A 76 1.10 -6.49 27.05
CA ALA A 76 1.10 -7.67 26.18
C ALA A 76 0.22 -8.79 26.77
N GLU A 77 0.31 -9.04 28.06
CA GLU A 77 -0.54 -10.01 28.77
C GLU A 77 -2.03 -9.60 28.71
N GLN A 78 -2.32 -8.32 28.92
CA GLN A 78 -3.69 -7.81 28.81
C GLN A 78 -4.24 -7.99 27.38
N LEU A 79 -3.46 -7.68 26.35
CA LEU A 79 -3.86 -7.85 24.94
C LEU A 79 -4.18 -9.33 24.66
N GLU A 80 -3.32 -10.25 25.07
CA GLU A 80 -3.51 -11.69 24.91
C GLU A 80 -4.80 -12.19 25.61
N ASN A 81 -5.00 -11.78 26.86
CA ASN A 81 -6.18 -12.14 27.66
C ASN A 81 -7.49 -11.60 27.05
N GLU A 82 -7.44 -10.46 26.37
CA GLU A 82 -8.59 -9.89 25.66
C GLU A 82 -8.74 -10.41 24.23
N GLY A 83 -7.89 -11.36 23.79
CA GLY A 83 -7.94 -11.99 22.47
C GLY A 83 -7.45 -11.10 21.34
N TYR A 84 -6.52 -10.20 21.62
CA TYR A 84 -5.75 -9.49 20.60
C TYR A 84 -4.47 -10.24 20.27
N GLU A 85 -4.06 -10.19 19.02
CA GLU A 85 -2.79 -10.77 18.60
C GLU A 85 -1.84 -9.69 18.07
N LEU A 86 -0.55 -9.95 18.19
CA LEU A 86 0.52 -9.09 17.74
C LEU A 86 1.26 -9.77 16.59
N ILE A 87 1.38 -9.09 15.46
CA ILE A 87 2.04 -9.62 14.27
C ILE A 87 3.23 -8.71 13.91
N PRO A 88 4.45 -9.08 14.31
CA PRO A 88 5.66 -8.36 13.92
C PRO A 88 5.94 -8.44 12.42
N VAL A 89 6.64 -7.45 11.89
CA VAL A 89 7.02 -7.39 10.45
C VAL A 89 7.91 -8.56 10.01
N THR A 90 8.55 -9.24 10.96
CA THR A 90 9.35 -10.44 10.74
C THR A 90 8.53 -11.72 10.71
N SER A 91 7.27 -11.68 11.17
CA SER A 91 6.38 -12.84 11.19
C SER A 91 5.98 -13.27 9.78
N PRO A 92 5.88 -14.57 9.47
CA PRO A 92 5.29 -15.07 8.23
C PRO A 92 3.80 -14.74 8.11
N GLU A 93 3.11 -14.45 9.20
CA GLU A 93 1.71 -14.03 9.25
C GLU A 93 1.49 -12.56 8.89
N TYR A 94 2.58 -11.77 8.78
CA TYR A 94 2.49 -10.37 8.38
C TYR A 94 2.09 -10.27 6.89
N SER A 95 1.15 -9.36 6.57
CA SER A 95 0.68 -9.18 5.19
C SER A 95 1.82 -8.92 4.21
N GLN A 96 1.99 -9.82 3.23
CA GLN A 96 3.01 -9.67 2.19
C GLN A 96 2.67 -8.50 1.26
N THR A 97 1.38 -8.28 0.97
CA THR A 97 0.91 -7.13 0.18
C THR A 97 1.27 -5.80 0.86
N LEU A 98 1.01 -5.68 2.18
CA LEU A 98 1.39 -4.50 2.95
C LEU A 98 2.89 -4.26 2.92
N LYS A 99 3.68 -5.31 3.14
CA LYS A 99 5.15 -5.26 3.16
C LYS A 99 5.73 -4.85 1.81
N ALA A 100 5.23 -5.42 0.72
CA ALA A 100 5.67 -5.11 -0.64
C ALA A 100 5.35 -3.67 -1.04
N ASN A 101 4.15 -3.16 -0.67
CA ASN A 101 3.69 -1.82 -1.03
C ASN A 101 4.37 -0.70 -0.22
N LEU A 102 4.67 -0.93 1.06
CA LEU A 102 5.28 0.08 1.95
C LEU A 102 6.79 -0.02 2.03
N LYS A 103 7.36 -1.21 1.79
CA LYS A 103 8.79 -1.49 1.89
C LYS A 103 9.34 -1.13 3.29
N THR A 104 10.64 -1.20 3.45
CA THR A 104 11.34 -0.95 4.72
C THR A 104 11.05 0.45 5.30
N ASN A 105 10.88 1.46 4.44
CA ASN A 105 10.76 2.84 4.92
C ASN A 105 9.40 3.17 5.55
N HIS A 106 8.35 2.42 5.24
CA HIS A 106 6.98 2.81 5.61
C HIS A 106 6.15 1.66 6.21
N ALA A 107 6.64 0.41 6.19
CA ALA A 107 5.93 -0.71 6.78
C ALA A 107 5.90 -0.59 8.32
N PRO A 108 4.74 -0.71 8.97
CA PRO A 108 4.66 -0.78 10.43
C PRO A 108 5.46 -1.97 10.97
N ALA A 109 6.27 -1.75 12.00
CA ALA A 109 7.05 -2.82 12.62
C ALA A 109 6.17 -3.86 13.32
N LEU A 110 4.95 -3.48 13.71
CA LEU A 110 4.02 -4.30 14.47
C LEU A 110 2.58 -4.00 14.04
N LEU A 111 1.78 -5.04 13.84
CA LEU A 111 0.32 -4.95 13.70
C LEU A 111 -0.33 -5.52 14.96
N TYR A 112 -1.36 -4.83 15.44
CA TYR A 112 -2.29 -5.32 16.46
C TYR A 112 -3.56 -5.76 15.76
N VAL A 113 -4.00 -6.99 15.99
CA VAL A 113 -5.15 -7.54 15.28
C VAL A 113 -6.14 -8.23 16.22
N LYS A 114 -7.41 -8.28 15.81
CA LYS A 114 -8.46 -9.08 16.44
C LYS A 114 -9.40 -9.66 15.40
N GLY A 115 -9.61 -10.96 15.44
CA GLY A 115 -10.35 -11.74 14.46
C GLY A 115 -9.47 -12.71 13.71
N ASN A 116 -9.91 -13.19 12.55
CA ASN A 116 -9.18 -14.16 11.75
C ASN A 116 -8.02 -13.51 10.99
N LYS A 117 -6.80 -13.65 11.49
CA LYS A 117 -5.59 -13.07 10.86
C LYS A 117 -5.23 -13.66 9.50
N GLN A 118 -5.76 -14.83 9.13
CA GLN A 118 -5.52 -15.43 7.80
C GLN A 118 -6.03 -14.53 6.67
N ILE A 119 -7.03 -13.69 6.94
CA ILE A 119 -7.54 -12.68 6.01
C ILE A 119 -6.43 -11.74 5.49
N LEU A 120 -5.35 -11.51 6.25
CA LEU A 120 -4.20 -10.69 5.82
C LEU A 120 -3.42 -11.28 4.64
N GLN A 121 -3.60 -12.56 4.33
CA GLN A 121 -2.91 -13.26 3.25
C GLN A 121 -3.74 -13.33 1.97
N GLU A 122 -5.03 -12.98 2.05
CA GLU A 122 -5.96 -13.06 0.93
C GLU A 122 -5.82 -11.83 0.00
N LYS A 123 -6.23 -12.00 -1.25
CA LYS A 123 -6.35 -10.87 -2.18
C LYS A 123 -7.39 -9.89 -1.69
N SER A 124 -7.13 -8.60 -1.88
CA SER A 124 -7.93 -7.58 -1.25
C SER A 124 -8.18 -6.35 -2.11
N VAL A 125 -9.29 -5.69 -1.82
CA VAL A 125 -9.76 -4.49 -2.50
C VAL A 125 -9.99 -3.38 -1.48
N ALA A 126 -9.28 -2.27 -1.59
CA ALA A 126 -9.59 -1.08 -0.82
C ALA A 126 -10.74 -0.31 -1.48
N ILE A 127 -11.75 0.04 -0.70
CA ILE A 127 -12.83 0.93 -1.12
C ILE A 127 -12.78 2.16 -0.23
N VAL A 128 -12.54 3.32 -0.84
CA VAL A 128 -12.29 4.57 -0.12
C VAL A 128 -13.07 5.73 -0.73
N GLY A 129 -13.35 6.75 0.09
CA GLY A 129 -14.03 7.92 -0.42
C GLY A 129 -14.48 8.92 0.65
N SER A 130 -15.40 9.79 0.24
CA SER A 130 -15.95 10.88 1.05
C SER A 130 -16.69 10.36 2.30
N ARG A 131 -16.55 11.10 3.40
CA ARG A 131 -17.40 10.92 4.61
C ARG A 131 -18.83 11.38 4.39
N ASN A 132 -19.04 12.31 3.47
CA ASN A 132 -20.32 12.83 3.05
C ASN A 132 -20.60 12.43 1.60
N ALA A 133 -20.53 11.12 1.33
CA ALA A 133 -20.71 10.56 0.01
C ALA A 133 -22.16 10.74 -0.49
N SER A 134 -22.29 10.99 -1.80
CA SER A 134 -23.55 10.98 -2.52
C SER A 134 -24.18 9.58 -2.55
N GLU A 135 -25.49 9.49 -2.80
CA GLU A 135 -26.18 8.21 -2.94
C GLU A 135 -25.58 7.34 -4.05
N VAL A 136 -25.22 7.95 -5.19
CA VAL A 136 -24.58 7.27 -6.31
C VAL A 136 -23.20 6.71 -5.89
N SER A 137 -22.43 7.43 -5.08
CA SER A 137 -21.14 6.95 -4.55
C SER A 137 -21.31 5.82 -3.56
N LEU A 138 -22.38 5.82 -2.77
CA LEU A 138 -22.72 4.71 -1.86
C LEU A 138 -23.19 3.48 -2.64
N GLU A 139 -23.96 3.67 -3.73
CA GLU A 139 -24.37 2.60 -4.65
C GLU A 139 -23.15 1.97 -5.34
N PHE A 140 -22.25 2.77 -5.87
CA PHE A 140 -20.97 2.29 -6.42
C PHE A 140 -20.20 1.46 -5.39
N THR A 141 -20.13 1.95 -4.16
CA THR A 141 -19.46 1.25 -3.05
C THR A 141 -20.07 -0.13 -2.80
N ASP A 142 -21.40 -0.23 -2.80
CA ASP A 142 -22.14 -1.49 -2.64
C ASP A 142 -21.83 -2.47 -3.80
N HIS A 143 -21.82 -1.97 -5.06
CA HIS A 143 -21.47 -2.77 -6.24
C HIS A 143 -20.04 -3.31 -6.18
N ILE A 144 -19.05 -2.48 -5.80
CA ILE A 144 -17.66 -2.91 -5.70
C ILE A 144 -17.47 -3.92 -4.57
N ALA A 145 -18.10 -3.72 -3.42
CA ALA A 145 -18.05 -4.69 -2.32
C ALA A 145 -18.69 -6.02 -2.71
N GLN A 146 -19.84 -6.01 -3.43
CA GLN A 146 -20.46 -7.20 -3.96
C GLN A 146 -19.55 -7.93 -4.95
N LYS A 147 -18.93 -7.20 -5.88
CA LYS A 147 -17.99 -7.76 -6.86
C LYS A 147 -16.79 -8.37 -6.17
N ALA A 148 -16.18 -7.66 -5.21
CA ALA A 148 -15.07 -8.17 -4.42
C ALA A 148 -15.43 -9.49 -3.71
N THR A 149 -16.60 -9.56 -3.07
CA THR A 149 -17.09 -10.78 -2.42
C THR A 149 -17.26 -11.94 -3.40
N LYS A 150 -17.85 -11.70 -4.58
CA LYS A 150 -18.01 -12.72 -5.63
C LYS A 150 -16.66 -13.23 -6.15
N ASP A 151 -15.65 -12.37 -6.17
CA ASP A 151 -14.29 -12.69 -6.61
C ASP A 151 -13.42 -13.25 -5.45
N PHE A 152 -14.01 -13.55 -4.29
CA PHE A 152 -13.32 -14.00 -3.08
C PHE A 152 -12.20 -13.05 -2.62
N LYS A 153 -12.39 -11.74 -2.80
CA LYS A 153 -11.48 -10.71 -2.34
C LYS A 153 -11.97 -10.07 -1.05
N VAL A 154 -11.04 -9.75 -0.18
CA VAL A 154 -11.31 -9.08 1.10
C VAL A 154 -11.50 -7.59 0.89
N VAL A 155 -12.54 -7.01 1.46
CA VAL A 155 -12.76 -5.55 1.44
C VAL A 155 -11.96 -4.89 2.55
N VAL A 156 -11.09 -3.95 2.21
CA VAL A 156 -10.26 -3.17 3.16
C VAL A 156 -10.80 -1.75 3.25
N SER A 157 -11.13 -1.28 4.44
CA SER A 157 -11.54 0.11 4.63
C SER A 157 -11.30 0.61 6.06
N GLY A 158 -11.68 1.85 6.34
CA GLY A 158 -11.25 2.58 7.52
C GLY A 158 -12.28 2.79 8.63
N PHE A 159 -13.49 2.31 8.48
CA PHE A 159 -14.58 2.54 9.43
C PHE A 159 -14.99 4.03 9.62
N ALA A 160 -14.63 4.92 8.70
CA ALA A 160 -15.15 6.28 8.71
C ALA A 160 -16.62 6.31 8.23
N LYS A 161 -17.36 7.36 8.57
CA LYS A 161 -18.69 7.61 8.02
C LYS A 161 -18.62 7.69 6.47
N GLY A 162 -19.71 7.38 5.78
CA GLY A 162 -19.79 7.44 4.33
C GLY A 162 -19.25 6.18 3.65
N VAL A 163 -18.39 6.36 2.65
CA VAL A 163 -17.87 5.26 1.82
C VAL A 163 -17.25 4.13 2.62
N ASP A 164 -16.38 4.43 3.59
CA ASP A 164 -15.70 3.40 4.36
C ASP A 164 -16.67 2.49 5.10
N LYS A 165 -17.68 3.08 5.77
CA LYS A 165 -18.68 2.29 6.49
C LYS A 165 -19.57 1.50 5.53
N GLN A 166 -20.00 2.11 4.41
CA GLN A 166 -20.79 1.44 3.39
C GLN A 166 -20.04 0.23 2.82
N ALA A 167 -18.75 0.35 2.56
CA ALA A 167 -17.93 -0.74 2.03
C ALA A 167 -17.92 -1.96 2.97
N LEU A 168 -17.75 -1.72 4.27
CA LEU A 168 -17.74 -2.79 5.28
C LEU A 168 -19.13 -3.42 5.46
N ASP A 169 -20.17 -2.59 5.57
CA ASP A 169 -21.56 -3.07 5.73
C ASP A 169 -22.03 -3.87 4.48
N ALA A 170 -21.63 -3.44 3.27
CA ALA A 170 -21.91 -4.14 2.03
C ALA A 170 -21.16 -5.47 1.94
N ALA A 171 -19.87 -5.53 2.30
CA ALA A 171 -19.14 -6.79 2.34
C ALA A 171 -19.83 -7.80 3.26
N ILE A 172 -20.24 -7.38 4.45
CA ILE A 172 -20.99 -8.23 5.41
C ILE A 172 -22.33 -8.66 4.82
N LYS A 173 -23.10 -7.74 4.20
CA LYS A 173 -24.37 -7.99 3.54
C LYS A 173 -24.28 -9.12 2.50
N TYR A 174 -23.16 -9.16 1.77
CA TYR A 174 -22.90 -10.17 0.73
C TYR A 174 -22.11 -11.37 1.23
N THR A 175 -21.96 -11.55 2.55
CA THR A 175 -21.20 -12.64 3.19
C THR A 175 -19.72 -12.72 2.79
N GLY A 176 -19.12 -11.56 2.53
CA GLY A 176 -17.71 -11.42 2.24
C GLY A 176 -16.88 -11.09 3.47
N GLN A 177 -15.57 -11.16 3.31
CA GLN A 177 -14.61 -10.84 4.36
C GLN A 177 -14.15 -9.39 4.30
N SER A 178 -13.78 -8.82 5.46
CA SER A 178 -13.36 -7.42 5.57
C SER A 178 -12.20 -7.22 6.53
N ILE A 179 -11.38 -6.22 6.24
CA ILE A 179 -10.36 -5.67 7.15
C ILE A 179 -10.78 -4.24 7.52
N ILE A 180 -10.94 -4.01 8.81
CA ILE A 180 -11.12 -2.66 9.38
C ILE A 180 -9.79 -2.14 9.88
N VAL A 181 -9.23 -1.12 9.23
CA VAL A 181 -7.99 -0.48 9.69
C VAL A 181 -8.34 0.71 10.58
N LEU A 182 -7.89 0.69 11.83
CA LEU A 182 -8.28 1.65 12.84
C LEU A 182 -7.44 2.93 12.81
N PRO A 183 -8.06 4.11 13.07
CA PRO A 183 -7.37 5.37 13.27
C PRO A 183 -6.98 5.61 14.74
N GLN A 184 -6.85 4.57 15.54
CA GLN A 184 -6.65 4.59 16.98
C GLN A 184 -6.08 3.27 17.48
N GLY A 185 -5.70 3.22 18.74
CA GLY A 185 -5.28 1.97 19.39
C GLY A 185 -6.40 0.93 19.44
N ILE A 186 -6.05 -0.32 19.29
CA ILE A 186 -7.03 -1.41 19.14
C ILE A 186 -7.92 -1.57 20.38
N MET A 187 -7.41 -1.31 21.57
CA MET A 187 -8.17 -1.42 22.84
C MET A 187 -9.18 -0.28 23.02
N THR A 188 -9.10 0.80 22.25
CA THR A 188 -10.01 1.96 22.35
C THR A 188 -11.20 1.89 21.40
N PHE A 189 -11.30 0.84 20.57
CA PHE A 189 -12.34 0.65 19.56
C PHE A 189 -13.58 -0.09 20.07
N SER A 190 -14.14 0.30 21.22
CA SER A 190 -15.22 -0.43 21.89
C SER A 190 -16.54 -0.47 21.10
N THR A 191 -16.95 0.63 20.48
CA THR A 191 -18.22 0.71 19.73
C THR A 191 -18.21 -0.21 18.49
N GLY A 192 -17.11 -0.22 17.75
CA GLY A 192 -16.99 -1.07 16.56
C GLY A 192 -16.95 -2.56 16.92
N PHE A 193 -16.32 -2.93 18.02
CA PHE A 193 -16.37 -4.32 18.51
C PHE A 193 -17.80 -4.76 18.82
N LYS A 194 -18.62 -3.92 19.42
CA LYS A 194 -20.04 -4.23 19.67
C LYS A 194 -20.82 -4.40 18.37
N THR A 195 -20.59 -3.53 17.40
CA THR A 195 -21.31 -3.52 16.12
C THR A 195 -20.99 -4.77 15.30
N TYR A 196 -19.73 -5.17 15.22
CA TYR A 196 -19.26 -6.29 14.38
C TYR A 196 -18.84 -7.53 15.16
N TYR A 197 -19.32 -7.66 16.43
CA TYR A 197 -18.90 -8.75 17.30
C TYR A 197 -19.09 -10.13 16.66
N LYS A 198 -20.27 -10.37 16.10
CA LYS A 198 -20.59 -11.66 15.45
C LYS A 198 -19.62 -11.95 14.30
N GLN A 199 -19.42 -11.01 13.40
CA GLN A 199 -18.58 -11.16 12.22
C GLN A 199 -17.09 -11.33 12.59
N ILE A 200 -16.63 -10.71 13.68
CA ILE A 200 -15.28 -10.92 14.19
C ILE A 200 -15.11 -12.35 14.74
N VAL A 201 -16.10 -12.84 15.48
CA VAL A 201 -16.09 -14.20 16.05
C VAL A 201 -16.24 -15.27 14.95
N ASP A 202 -17.11 -15.02 13.96
CA ASP A 202 -17.30 -15.91 12.82
C ASP A 202 -16.08 -15.92 11.87
N GLY A 203 -15.16 -14.98 12.01
CA GLY A 203 -13.93 -14.90 11.22
C GLY A 203 -14.07 -14.14 9.90
N ASP A 204 -15.15 -13.40 9.71
CA ASP A 204 -15.42 -12.62 8.50
C ASP A 204 -14.85 -11.19 8.55
N VAL A 205 -14.60 -10.68 9.77
CA VAL A 205 -14.05 -9.34 9.99
C VAL A 205 -12.78 -9.40 10.81
N LEU A 206 -11.70 -8.84 10.25
CA LEU A 206 -10.44 -8.63 10.94
C LEU A 206 -10.27 -7.15 11.29
N ILE A 207 -9.99 -6.85 12.54
CA ILE A 207 -9.63 -5.51 13.01
C ILE A 207 -8.11 -5.39 13.02
N VAL A 208 -7.57 -4.30 12.48
CA VAL A 208 -6.14 -4.01 12.42
C VAL A 208 -5.85 -2.61 12.95
N SER A 209 -4.86 -2.47 13.82
CA SER A 209 -4.28 -1.19 14.22
C SER A 209 -2.76 -1.24 14.14
N VAL A 210 -2.14 -0.09 13.86
CA VAL A 210 -0.68 0.10 13.84
C VAL A 210 -0.22 1.06 14.94
N PHE A 211 -1.17 1.57 15.72
CA PHE A 211 -0.92 2.53 16.79
C PHE A 211 -0.79 1.86 18.15
N HIS A 212 -0.18 2.55 19.10
CA HIS A 212 -0.12 2.06 20.48
C HIS A 212 -1.51 1.62 20.95
N PRO A 213 -1.68 0.45 21.58
CA PRO A 213 -2.98 -0.18 21.86
C PRO A 213 -4.00 0.71 22.59
N ARG A 214 -3.53 1.62 23.43
CA ARG A 214 -4.35 2.57 24.21
C ARG A 214 -4.43 3.96 23.58
N ALA A 215 -3.90 4.17 22.35
CA ALA A 215 -3.95 5.46 21.70
C ALA A 215 -5.40 5.90 21.45
N PRO A 216 -5.83 7.09 21.91
CA PRO A 216 -7.17 7.59 21.62
C PRO A 216 -7.30 7.97 20.16
N TRP A 217 -8.54 8.05 19.68
CA TRP A 217 -8.81 8.58 18.35
C TRP A 217 -8.32 10.03 18.21
N LYS A 218 -7.61 10.31 17.11
CA LYS A 218 -7.15 11.65 16.73
C LYS A 218 -7.22 11.80 15.21
N ALA A 219 -7.45 13.02 14.72
CA ALA A 219 -7.49 13.31 13.29
C ALA A 219 -6.16 13.00 12.59
N GLU A 220 -5.03 13.29 13.26
CA GLU A 220 -3.68 13.00 12.77
C GLU A 220 -3.47 11.50 12.58
N LEU A 221 -3.97 10.67 13.51
CA LEU A 221 -3.88 9.22 13.39
C LEU A 221 -4.77 8.69 12.26
N ALA A 222 -5.93 9.33 12.02
CA ALA A 222 -6.78 8.98 10.90
C ALA A 222 -6.07 9.25 9.55
N MET A 223 -5.33 10.34 9.44
CA MET A 223 -4.52 10.63 8.26
C MET A 223 -3.33 9.69 8.13
N ALA A 224 -2.62 9.41 9.24
CA ALA A 224 -1.47 8.49 9.27
C ALA A 224 -1.87 7.04 8.93
N ARG A 225 -3.12 6.63 9.22
CA ARG A 225 -3.66 5.32 8.93
C ARG A 225 -3.96 5.10 7.43
N ASN A 226 -4.34 6.15 6.69
CA ASN A 226 -4.80 5.98 5.30
C ASN A 226 -3.79 5.24 4.40
N PRO A 227 -2.48 5.50 4.43
CA PRO A 227 -1.51 4.73 3.66
C PRO A 227 -1.56 3.22 3.92
N ILE A 228 -1.98 2.79 5.13
CA ILE A 228 -2.10 1.38 5.48
C ILE A 228 -3.27 0.73 4.74
N ILE A 229 -4.43 1.42 4.63
CA ILE A 229 -5.58 0.92 3.85
C ILE A 229 -5.16 0.68 2.41
N TYR A 230 -4.55 1.68 1.78
CA TYR A 230 -4.09 1.58 0.39
C TYR A 230 -3.05 0.47 0.22
N ALA A 231 -2.16 0.31 1.18
CA ALA A 231 -1.06 -0.64 1.08
C ALA A 231 -1.47 -2.09 1.39
N LEU A 232 -2.51 -2.31 2.18
CA LEU A 232 -3.09 -3.65 2.39
C LEU A 232 -3.80 -4.20 1.16
N ALA A 233 -4.21 -3.35 0.21
CA ALA A 233 -5.02 -3.76 -0.93
C ALA A 233 -4.18 -4.07 -2.18
N ASP A 234 -4.64 -5.02 -2.98
CA ASP A 234 -4.14 -5.28 -4.33
C ASP A 234 -4.74 -4.28 -5.32
N GLU A 235 -6.03 -3.97 -5.17
CA GLU A 235 -6.79 -3.04 -5.99
C GLU A 235 -7.39 -1.93 -5.13
N ILE A 236 -7.50 -0.73 -5.67
CA ILE A 236 -8.03 0.43 -4.96
C ILE A 236 -9.16 1.05 -5.78
N TYR A 237 -10.34 1.16 -5.20
CA TYR A 237 -11.50 1.82 -5.79
C TYR A 237 -11.87 3.07 -5.01
N VAL A 238 -12.06 4.17 -5.71
CA VAL A 238 -12.43 5.47 -5.18
C VAL A 238 -13.85 5.77 -5.60
N ALA A 239 -14.77 5.85 -4.65
CA ALA A 239 -16.16 6.16 -4.94
C ALA A 239 -16.37 7.67 -5.16
N GLU A 240 -15.81 8.49 -4.27
CA GLU A 240 -15.93 9.94 -4.34
C GLU A 240 -14.79 10.63 -3.60
N SER A 241 -14.23 11.69 -4.18
CA SER A 241 -13.18 12.50 -3.56
C SER A 241 -13.48 13.98 -3.72
N SER A 242 -13.08 14.78 -2.75
CA SER A 242 -12.88 16.22 -2.90
C SER A 242 -11.44 16.50 -3.32
N GLU A 243 -11.12 17.74 -3.69
CA GLU A 243 -9.75 18.16 -4.07
C GLU A 243 -8.76 18.17 -2.88
N THR A 244 -9.23 17.93 -1.68
CA THR A 244 -8.44 17.93 -0.45
C THR A 244 -8.81 16.75 0.43
N GLY A 245 -8.03 16.52 1.51
CA GLY A 245 -8.32 15.49 2.50
C GLY A 245 -7.68 14.15 2.23
N GLY A 246 -8.11 13.15 3.01
CA GLY A 246 -7.43 11.85 3.08
C GLY A 246 -7.55 11.01 1.82
N THR A 247 -8.70 11.02 1.17
CA THR A 247 -8.93 10.28 -0.09
C THR A 247 -8.06 10.85 -1.20
N TRP A 248 -8.14 12.18 -1.42
CA TRP A 248 -7.32 12.87 -2.40
C TRP A 248 -5.82 12.59 -2.22
N SER A 249 -5.32 12.88 -1.01
CA SER A 249 -3.89 12.70 -0.70
C SER A 249 -3.42 11.27 -0.89
N GLY A 250 -4.26 10.28 -0.49
CA GLY A 250 -3.96 8.87 -0.64
C GLY A 250 -3.92 8.43 -2.10
N VAL A 251 -4.84 8.89 -2.94
CA VAL A 251 -4.85 8.61 -4.39
C VAL A 251 -3.64 9.21 -5.07
N ILE A 252 -3.31 10.49 -4.81
CA ILE A 252 -2.15 11.15 -5.40
C ILE A 252 -0.84 10.44 -5.01
N ASP A 253 -0.70 10.04 -3.73
CA ASP A 253 0.47 9.25 -3.30
C ASP A 253 0.51 7.88 -3.97
N GLY A 254 -0.63 7.21 -4.10
CA GLY A 254 -0.74 5.93 -4.78
C GLY A 254 -0.37 6.00 -6.27
N LEU A 255 -0.86 6.98 -7.00
CA LEU A 255 -0.51 7.22 -8.40
C LEU A 255 0.98 7.50 -8.57
N ARG A 256 1.58 8.33 -7.68
CA ARG A 256 3.03 8.58 -7.67
C ARG A 256 3.84 7.28 -7.46
N LYS A 257 3.31 6.35 -6.67
CA LYS A 257 3.88 5.01 -6.43
C LYS A 257 3.51 3.99 -7.52
N LYS A 258 2.91 4.45 -8.62
CA LYS A 258 2.47 3.61 -9.77
C LYS A 258 1.48 2.51 -9.38
N ARG A 259 0.65 2.75 -8.37
CA ARG A 259 -0.46 1.87 -8.02
C ARG A 259 -1.59 2.04 -9.04
N LYS A 260 -2.22 0.93 -9.45
CA LYS A 260 -3.44 0.97 -10.26
C LYS A 260 -4.60 1.36 -9.36
N ILE A 261 -5.20 2.51 -9.62
CA ILE A 261 -6.29 3.07 -8.83
C ILE A 261 -7.46 3.32 -9.76
N TYR A 262 -8.61 2.77 -9.41
CA TYR A 262 -9.85 2.91 -10.12
C TYR A 262 -10.69 4.01 -9.47
N VAL A 263 -11.20 4.91 -10.29
CA VAL A 263 -12.02 6.04 -9.82
C VAL A 263 -13.35 6.00 -10.54
N ARG A 264 -14.45 6.01 -9.80
CA ARG A 264 -15.78 6.12 -10.37
C ARG A 264 -15.88 7.40 -11.19
N LYS A 265 -16.23 7.26 -12.47
CA LYS A 265 -16.49 8.43 -13.31
C LYS A 265 -17.76 9.14 -12.83
N PRO A 266 -17.70 10.45 -12.50
CA PRO A 266 -18.89 11.17 -12.07
C PRO A 266 -19.79 11.50 -13.26
N GLU A 267 -21.08 11.67 -12.98
CA GLU A 267 -22.00 12.28 -13.93
C GLU A 267 -21.72 13.79 -14.06
N PRO A 268 -22.03 14.43 -15.19
CA PRO A 268 -21.72 15.85 -15.41
C PRO A 268 -22.34 16.82 -14.39
N THR A 269 -23.33 16.38 -13.64
CA THR A 269 -24.04 17.18 -12.62
C THR A 269 -23.46 17.00 -11.22
N GLU A 270 -22.48 16.11 -11.04
CA GLU A 270 -21.88 15.85 -9.73
C GLU A 270 -20.73 16.81 -9.42
N GLU A 271 -20.77 17.42 -8.22
CA GLU A 271 -19.70 18.29 -7.75
C GLU A 271 -18.71 17.51 -6.88
N ASN A 272 -17.78 16.78 -7.52
CA ASN A 272 -16.68 16.10 -6.84
C ASN A 272 -15.38 16.18 -7.67
N ALA A 273 -14.27 15.70 -7.12
CA ALA A 273 -12.96 15.80 -7.75
C ALA A 273 -12.53 14.50 -8.50
N ASN A 274 -13.44 13.59 -8.78
CA ASN A 274 -13.11 12.32 -9.41
C ASN A 274 -12.51 12.51 -10.81
N ASP A 275 -13.06 13.41 -11.63
CA ASP A 275 -12.51 13.70 -12.96
C ASP A 275 -11.07 14.20 -12.89
N LEU A 276 -10.75 15.06 -11.92
CA LEU A 276 -9.38 15.52 -11.69
C LEU A 276 -8.42 14.38 -11.31
N LEU A 277 -8.90 13.36 -10.60
CA LEU A 277 -8.09 12.17 -10.29
C LEU A 277 -7.87 11.30 -11.54
N ILE A 278 -8.88 11.19 -12.40
CA ILE A 278 -8.80 10.48 -13.68
C ILE A 278 -7.80 11.20 -14.60
N GLU A 279 -7.86 12.52 -14.72
CA GLU A 279 -6.89 13.34 -15.46
C GLU A 279 -5.46 13.18 -14.94
N LYS A 280 -5.28 12.91 -13.64
CA LYS A 280 -3.96 12.65 -13.03
C LYS A 280 -3.48 11.20 -13.22
N GLY A 281 -4.23 10.38 -13.97
CA GLY A 281 -3.81 9.03 -14.35
C GLY A 281 -4.49 7.89 -13.59
N ALA A 282 -5.55 8.15 -12.83
CA ALA A 282 -6.39 7.08 -12.32
C ALA A 282 -7.23 6.47 -13.45
N VAL A 283 -7.60 5.20 -13.31
CA VAL A 283 -8.42 4.49 -14.29
C VAL A 283 -9.89 4.82 -14.06
N ALA A 284 -10.55 5.38 -15.05
CA ALA A 284 -11.98 5.64 -15.01
C ALA A 284 -12.78 4.32 -15.00
N VAL A 285 -13.77 4.21 -14.12
CA VAL A 285 -14.69 3.07 -14.07
C VAL A 285 -16.15 3.52 -14.03
N ASP A 286 -17.04 2.68 -14.55
CA ASP A 286 -18.50 2.87 -14.47
C ASP A 286 -19.03 2.55 -13.05
N ILE A 287 -20.34 2.67 -12.86
CA ILE A 287 -21.01 2.40 -11.58
C ILE A 287 -20.86 0.94 -11.10
N GLN A 288 -20.59 0.00 -12.00
CA GLN A 288 -20.34 -1.42 -11.71
C GLN A 288 -18.85 -1.72 -11.52
N GLY A 289 -17.96 -0.71 -11.66
CA GLY A 289 -16.51 -0.88 -11.53
C GLY A 289 -15.86 -1.52 -12.76
N ASN A 290 -16.46 -1.43 -13.94
CA ASN A 290 -15.83 -1.83 -15.18
C ASN A 290 -15.02 -0.63 -15.75
N GLU A 291 -13.83 -0.92 -16.27
CA GLU A 291 -12.99 0.12 -16.87
C GLU A 291 -13.73 0.79 -18.06
N ILE A 292 -13.84 2.10 -18.02
CA ILE A 292 -14.32 2.89 -19.14
C ILE A 292 -13.15 3.07 -20.09
N LEU A 293 -13.20 2.34 -21.21
CA LEU A 293 -12.21 2.46 -22.26
C LEU A 293 -12.51 3.72 -23.06
N ASP A 294 -11.62 4.69 -23.01
CA ASP A 294 -11.67 5.83 -23.94
C ASP A 294 -11.24 5.31 -25.33
N GLU A 295 -12.16 5.31 -26.29
CA GLU A 295 -11.85 4.87 -27.67
C GLU A 295 -10.67 5.63 -28.25
N SER A 296 -10.50 6.91 -27.92
CA SER A 296 -9.34 7.71 -28.32
C SER A 296 -8.04 7.20 -27.67
N ALA A 297 -8.10 6.78 -26.42
CA ALA A 297 -6.96 6.18 -25.72
C ALA A 297 -6.64 4.75 -26.21
N LEU A 298 -7.64 4.00 -26.69
CA LEU A 298 -7.43 2.71 -27.35
C LEU A 298 -6.73 2.89 -28.69
N LEU A 299 -7.20 3.81 -29.52
CA LEU A 299 -6.57 4.13 -30.81
C LEU A 299 -5.12 4.60 -30.62
N VAL A 300 -4.84 5.41 -29.58
CA VAL A 300 -3.48 5.84 -29.26
C VAL A 300 -2.63 4.65 -28.79
N LYS A 301 -3.16 3.73 -27.98
CA LYS A 301 -2.44 2.53 -27.56
C LYS A 301 -2.17 1.57 -28.71
N GLU A 302 -3.12 1.41 -29.64
CA GLU A 302 -2.92 0.58 -30.82
C GLU A 302 -1.89 1.20 -31.76
N GLN A 303 -1.92 2.51 -31.98
CA GLN A 303 -0.90 3.24 -32.75
C GLN A 303 0.48 3.13 -32.08
N ASP A 304 0.54 3.27 -30.76
CA ASP A 304 1.77 3.13 -30.01
C ASP A 304 2.36 1.70 -30.16
N ALA A 305 1.54 0.66 -30.02
CA ALA A 305 1.97 -0.72 -30.19
C ALA A 305 2.45 -0.99 -31.64
N GLU A 306 1.81 -0.40 -32.63
CA GLU A 306 2.25 -0.46 -34.03
C GLU A 306 3.59 0.26 -34.23
N PHE A 307 3.77 1.44 -33.64
CA PHE A 307 5.04 2.17 -33.67
C PHE A 307 6.16 1.40 -32.98
N GLU A 308 5.91 0.80 -31.81
CA GLU A 308 6.87 -0.03 -31.10
C GLU A 308 7.37 -1.19 -31.99
N LYS A 309 6.46 -1.87 -32.66
CA LYS A 309 6.80 -2.95 -33.59
C LYS A 309 7.64 -2.42 -34.77
N LYS A 310 7.26 -1.31 -35.39
CA LYS A 310 7.99 -0.69 -36.50
C LYS A 310 9.39 -0.22 -36.08
N ILE A 311 9.53 0.31 -34.85
CA ILE A 311 10.85 0.69 -34.30
C ILE A 311 11.75 -0.54 -34.20
N LEU A 312 11.25 -1.62 -33.60
CA LEU A 312 12.04 -2.86 -33.43
C LEU A 312 12.44 -3.45 -34.79
N GLU A 313 11.57 -3.41 -35.79
CA GLU A 313 11.89 -3.84 -37.15
C GLU A 313 12.95 -2.95 -37.81
N LEU A 314 12.81 -1.64 -37.69
CA LEU A 314 13.77 -0.69 -38.28
C LEU A 314 15.17 -0.89 -37.69
N LEU A 315 15.27 -1.11 -36.37
CA LEU A 315 16.54 -1.30 -35.67
C LEU A 315 17.26 -2.61 -36.05
N LYS A 316 16.58 -3.58 -36.66
CA LYS A 316 17.23 -4.78 -37.25
C LYS A 316 18.03 -4.46 -38.50
N SER A 317 17.69 -3.38 -39.20
CA SER A 317 18.30 -3.01 -40.48
C SER A 317 19.49 -2.04 -40.37
N GLY A 318 19.78 -1.51 -39.19
CA GLY A 318 20.93 -0.59 -39.02
C GLY A 318 20.94 0.23 -37.73
N GLU A 319 21.82 1.21 -37.70
CA GLU A 319 22.02 2.14 -36.59
C GLU A 319 21.27 3.46 -36.86
N TYR A 320 20.42 3.90 -35.95
CA TYR A 320 19.61 5.10 -36.10
C TYR A 320 19.69 6.00 -34.88
N THR A 321 19.62 7.32 -35.13
CA THR A 321 19.39 8.31 -34.05
C THR A 321 17.88 8.39 -33.74
N THR A 322 17.54 8.94 -32.57
CA THR A 322 16.12 9.21 -32.23
C THR A 322 15.41 10.04 -33.28
N LYS A 323 16.10 11.04 -33.86
CA LYS A 323 15.56 11.87 -34.93
C LYS A 323 15.31 11.10 -36.23
N ASP A 324 16.23 10.19 -36.60
CA ASP A 324 16.08 9.37 -37.77
C ASP A 324 14.88 8.45 -37.66
N ILE A 325 14.68 7.83 -36.49
CA ILE A 325 13.55 6.94 -36.19
C ILE A 325 12.24 7.68 -36.29
N LEU A 326 12.12 8.82 -35.59
CA LEU A 326 10.90 9.65 -35.63
C LEU A 326 10.54 10.09 -37.06
N LYS A 327 11.52 10.54 -37.83
CA LYS A 327 11.32 10.98 -39.21
C LYS A 327 10.97 9.85 -40.16
N ARG A 328 11.63 8.68 -40.06
CA ARG A 328 11.40 7.54 -40.96
C ARG A 328 10.06 6.85 -40.76
N LEU A 329 9.60 6.84 -39.50
CA LEU A 329 8.34 6.20 -39.14
C LEU A 329 7.17 7.19 -39.05
N ASP A 330 7.43 8.47 -39.37
CA ASP A 330 6.44 9.55 -39.27
C ASP A 330 5.67 9.57 -37.93
N MET A 331 6.46 9.50 -36.83
CA MET A 331 5.92 9.33 -35.48
C MET A 331 5.67 10.67 -34.81
N ASN A 332 4.55 10.77 -34.08
CA ASN A 332 4.20 11.93 -33.27
C ASN A 332 4.78 11.89 -31.82
N TRP A 333 5.65 10.92 -31.53
CA TRP A 333 6.31 10.84 -30.23
C TRP A 333 7.36 11.94 -30.06
N SER A 334 7.53 12.39 -28.80
CA SER A 334 8.69 13.22 -28.44
C SER A 334 9.97 12.41 -28.46
N GLU A 335 11.10 13.08 -28.72
CA GLU A 335 12.42 12.44 -28.60
C GLU A 335 12.70 11.84 -27.22
N SER A 336 12.19 12.47 -26.15
CA SER A 336 12.31 11.96 -24.77
C SER A 336 11.57 10.63 -24.63
N ARG A 337 10.31 10.55 -25.06
CA ARG A 337 9.50 9.33 -25.01
C ARG A 337 10.16 8.18 -25.78
N LEU A 338 10.62 8.47 -27.00
CA LEU A 338 11.32 7.46 -27.81
C LEU A 338 12.60 6.98 -27.13
N ARG A 339 13.38 7.88 -26.52
CA ARG A 339 14.61 7.53 -25.78
C ARG A 339 14.34 6.65 -24.59
N ASP A 340 13.28 6.91 -23.82
CA ASP A 340 12.89 6.13 -22.66
C ASP A 340 12.40 4.73 -23.08
N PHE A 341 11.63 4.65 -24.16
CA PHE A 341 11.24 3.36 -24.77
C PHE A 341 12.47 2.53 -25.17
N LEU A 342 13.40 3.12 -25.94
CA LEU A 342 14.61 2.43 -26.41
C LEU A 342 15.49 1.90 -25.27
N LYS A 343 15.59 2.64 -24.18
CA LYS A 343 16.34 2.22 -22.97
C LYS A 343 15.66 1.08 -22.22
N ALA A 344 14.34 0.98 -22.26
CA ALA A 344 13.56 -0.05 -21.58
C ALA A 344 13.59 -1.40 -22.27
N GLN A 345 13.94 -1.45 -23.57
CA GLN A 345 13.92 -2.68 -24.38
C GLN A 345 15.18 -3.50 -24.22
N LYS A 346 15.03 -4.75 -23.75
CA LYS A 346 16.15 -5.69 -23.53
C LYS A 346 16.95 -6.07 -24.79
N GLY A 347 16.35 -5.92 -25.98
CA GLY A 347 16.94 -6.29 -27.28
C GLY A 347 17.60 -5.13 -28.03
N ILE A 348 17.79 -3.96 -27.42
CA ILE A 348 18.35 -2.75 -28.05
C ILE A 348 19.66 -2.37 -27.39
N GLU A 349 20.69 -2.12 -28.21
CA GLU A 349 21.98 -1.59 -27.78
C GLU A 349 22.08 -0.09 -28.05
N THR A 350 22.61 0.64 -27.08
CA THR A 350 22.93 2.06 -27.24
C THR A 350 24.38 2.20 -27.68
N ILE A 351 24.59 2.71 -28.88
CA ILE A 351 25.95 2.97 -29.42
C ILE A 351 26.38 4.36 -28.99
N ILE A 352 27.46 4.44 -28.20
CA ILE A 352 28.00 5.72 -27.67
C ILE A 352 28.77 6.43 -28.78
N LYS A 353 28.04 7.05 -29.69
CA LYS A 353 28.56 8.02 -30.69
C LYS A 353 27.81 9.35 -30.50
N LYS A 354 28.41 10.46 -30.88
CA LYS A 354 27.69 11.74 -30.89
C LYS A 354 27.18 12.04 -32.31
N PRO A 355 25.86 12.08 -32.55
CA PRO A 355 24.74 11.80 -31.63
C PRO A 355 24.57 10.32 -31.31
N LEU A 356 23.92 10.00 -30.15
CA LEU A 356 23.64 8.62 -29.72
C LEU A 356 22.83 7.87 -30.79
N ARG A 357 23.24 6.64 -31.09
CA ARG A 357 22.58 5.73 -32.03
C ARG A 357 22.08 4.48 -31.30
N TYR A 358 21.09 3.83 -31.86
CA TYR A 358 20.47 2.62 -31.36
C TYR A 358 20.41 1.57 -32.47
N THR A 359 20.61 0.31 -32.11
CA THR A 359 20.49 -0.84 -33.01
C THR A 359 19.88 -2.02 -32.25
N GLY A 360 19.30 -2.99 -32.99
CA GLY A 360 18.88 -4.27 -32.41
C GLY A 360 20.09 -5.13 -32.08
N LYS A 361 20.06 -5.87 -30.98
CA LYS A 361 21.07 -6.89 -30.67
C LYS A 361 21.08 -7.95 -31.75
N GLN A 362 22.25 -8.24 -32.31
CA GLN A 362 22.42 -9.44 -33.10
C GLN A 362 22.37 -10.66 -32.17
N GLN A 363 21.46 -11.59 -32.43
CA GLN A 363 21.44 -12.88 -31.74
C GLN A 363 22.75 -13.59 -32.04
N THR A 364 23.54 -13.91 -31.02
CA THR A 364 24.69 -14.80 -31.14
C THR A 364 24.22 -16.23 -30.93
N LEU A 365 24.96 -17.20 -31.52
CA LEU A 365 24.64 -18.64 -31.49
C LEU A 365 24.58 -19.25 -30.07
N PHE A 366 24.81 -18.44 -29.03
CA PHE A 366 24.89 -18.84 -27.62
C PHE A 366 24.00 -17.99 -26.68
N ASP A 367 23.04 -17.17 -27.19
CA ASP A 367 22.02 -16.43 -26.39
C ASP A 367 20.73 -17.25 -26.24
#